data_9bf95148903170647923f1897bfbc56d
#
_entry.id   9bf95148903170647923f1897bfbc56d
#
_cell.length_a   1.000
_cell.length_b   1.000
_cell.length_c   1.000
_cell.angle_alpha   90.00
_cell.angle_beta   90.00
_cell.angle_gamma   90.00
#
_symmetry.space_group_name_H-M   'P 1'
#
loop_
_entity.id
_entity.type
_entity.pdbx_description
1 polymer ?
#
loop_
_entity_poly.entity_id
_entity_poly.type
_entity_poly.pdbx_seq_one_letter_code
_entity_poly.pdbx_strand_id
1 'polypeptide(L)'
;MILVLVMQNKFKRKDFLKLALLTNLALMAKPLEVFSEKFADLNFPSSNDNVRYFKKGDADYNLLRKGFNKRIDKFPLIIALCKNTAGVTEAVKYAKQNGLPVAIKSGGHCMEGFSCNDGGMVINLSLLNKIEWIDANNIKVGPGCTLSNIYDEIIPQGKMLPGGSCAGVGIGGLTLGGGYGLLARKFGLTCDSLQEITMVDGKGNTINSANDKELLWACRGGGNGNFGVITEMKFKLFKAPAWLQSYRFKSYKVDTKKAKTVLQKWFQVTANLPTGCFSAFVLNRKTIYILLTNVDKHNAAVQKVVDTLSALTEKTTKTKPQPITTALKVFYGRSEPLYFKNASAGLYKNFADIEACIDKTIDTVIATPGMIYQVNTLGGNIENVEAEKVSAFPHRVFTYFSELQTYWDFPKQEAPLLQKFEQVQMLFIGNGIKTQYRNYPDINFKNWSDMYYGANFLRLQQIKNKYDPENIIRHEQSIKAR
;
A
#
# COMPACT_ATOMS: atom_id res chain seq x y z
N MET A 1 1.18 0.75 9.64
CA MET A 1 -0.24 1.16 9.65
C MET A 1 -1.03 0.68 10.86
N ILE A 2 -0.74 -0.46 11.44
CA ILE A 2 -1.23 -0.91 12.76
C ILE A 2 -0.89 0.10 13.89
N LEU A 3 0.13 0.91 13.69
CA LEU A 3 0.64 1.87 14.66
C LEU A 3 -0.23 3.10 14.88
N VAL A 4 -1.14 3.43 14.00
CA VAL A 4 -2.07 4.56 14.20
C VAL A 4 -2.92 4.38 15.47
N LEU A 5 -3.18 3.14 15.85
CA LEU A 5 -3.82 2.79 17.13
C LEU A 5 -2.94 3.06 18.37
N VAL A 6 -1.63 3.07 18.19
CA VAL A 6 -0.67 3.27 19.28
C VAL A 6 -0.47 4.76 19.61
N MET A 7 -0.67 5.65 18.63
CA MET A 7 -0.48 7.09 18.80
C MET A 7 -1.71 7.83 19.35
N GLN A 8 -2.85 7.19 19.53
CA GLN A 8 -4.10 7.84 20.00
C GLN A 8 -4.08 8.40 21.43
N ASN A 9 -3.04 8.16 22.23
CA ASN A 9 -3.08 8.46 23.66
C ASN A 9 -2.20 9.61 24.18
N LYS A 10 -1.59 10.49 23.38
CA LYS A 10 -0.88 11.67 23.92
C LYS A 10 -0.70 12.81 22.91
N PHE A 11 -1.75 13.53 22.56
CA PHE A 11 -1.59 14.93 22.13
C PHE A 11 -2.81 15.74 22.56
N LYS A 12 -2.59 16.67 23.49
CA LYS A 12 -3.61 17.62 23.95
C LYS A 12 -3.76 18.75 22.93
N ARG A 13 -5.00 19.06 22.61
CA ARG A 13 -5.51 20.01 21.61
C ARG A 13 -5.12 21.49 21.83
N LYS A 14 -4.33 21.84 22.84
CA LYS A 14 -4.08 23.22 23.29
C LYS A 14 -2.83 23.92 22.72
N ASP A 15 -1.94 23.23 22.00
CA ASP A 15 -0.71 23.85 21.48
C ASP A 15 -0.80 24.29 20.02
N PHE A 16 -1.99 24.25 19.42
CA PHE A 16 -2.19 24.49 17.98
C PHE A 16 -2.44 25.96 17.57
N LEU A 17 -2.47 26.91 18.52
CA LEU A 17 -2.97 28.28 18.23
C LEU A 17 -1.96 29.42 18.42
N LYS A 18 -0.65 29.19 18.39
CA LYS A 18 0.34 30.29 18.40
C LYS A 18 1.54 29.94 17.52
N LEU A 19 1.47 30.19 16.23
CA LEU A 19 2.55 30.70 15.37
C LEU A 19 2.16 30.64 13.90
N ALA A 20 1.24 31.50 13.50
CA ALA A 20 1.12 31.94 12.11
C ALA A 20 1.59 33.38 12.08
N LEU A 21 2.79 33.62 11.55
CA LEU A 21 3.20 34.80 10.78
C LEU A 21 4.72 34.82 10.53
N LEU A 22 5.06 35.04 9.28
CA LEU A 22 6.30 35.60 8.74
C LEU A 22 7.43 34.64 8.32
N THR A 23 7.70 34.81 7.04
CA THR A 23 8.97 34.75 6.26
C THR A 23 9.25 33.43 5.56
N ASN A 24 9.37 33.37 4.28
CA ASN A 24 10.06 33.98 3.21
C ASN A 24 9.82 33.22 1.90
N LEU A 25 9.26 33.91 0.92
CA LEU A 25 9.41 33.57 -0.49
C LEU A 25 10.86 33.83 -0.88
N ALA A 26 11.58 32.84 -1.32
CA ALA A 26 12.54 32.90 -2.42
C ALA A 26 13.32 31.58 -2.52
N LEU A 27 13.52 31.10 -3.73
CA LEU A 27 14.35 29.98 -4.18
C LEU A 27 13.68 28.60 -4.26
N MET A 28 12.80 28.43 -5.26
CA MET A 28 12.62 27.20 -6.03
C MET A 28 11.78 27.47 -7.30
N ALA A 29 12.28 28.32 -8.18
CA ALA A 29 11.67 28.54 -9.49
C ALA A 29 12.68 28.13 -10.57
N LYS A 30 12.71 26.84 -10.96
CA LYS A 30 13.37 26.46 -12.23
C LYS A 30 13.06 25.09 -12.86
N PRO A 31 12.21 24.18 -12.36
CA PRO A 31 11.74 23.07 -13.21
C PRO A 31 10.39 23.30 -13.91
N LEU A 32 9.59 24.30 -13.48
CA LEU A 32 8.25 24.52 -14.05
C LEU A 32 8.26 25.26 -15.41
N GLU A 33 9.24 26.11 -15.67
CA GLU A 33 9.27 26.92 -16.91
C GLU A 33 9.55 26.07 -18.16
N VAL A 34 10.40 25.04 -18.07
CA VAL A 34 10.74 24.16 -19.21
C VAL A 34 9.56 23.25 -19.61
N PHE A 35 8.65 22.91 -18.66
CA PHE A 35 7.45 22.13 -18.97
C PHE A 35 6.33 22.98 -19.56
N SER A 36 6.24 24.29 -19.22
CA SER A 36 5.18 25.17 -19.73
C SER A 36 5.30 25.48 -21.22
N GLU A 37 6.52 25.62 -21.75
CA GLU A 37 6.75 25.91 -23.16
C GLU A 37 6.39 24.75 -24.09
N LYS A 38 6.62 23.49 -23.65
CA LYS A 38 6.34 22.30 -24.47
C LYS A 38 4.84 22.06 -24.71
N PHE A 39 3.96 22.61 -23.89
CA PHE A 39 2.51 22.39 -23.94
C PHE A 39 1.71 23.71 -24.02
N ALA A 40 2.37 24.82 -24.44
CA ALA A 40 1.72 26.15 -24.55
C ALA A 40 0.54 26.12 -25.54
N ASP A 41 0.62 25.30 -26.59
CA ASP A 41 -0.41 25.17 -27.64
C ASP A 41 -1.37 23.99 -27.38
N LEU A 42 -1.38 23.44 -26.17
CA LEU A 42 -2.25 22.31 -25.85
C LEU A 42 -3.72 22.72 -25.88
N ASN A 43 -4.48 22.12 -26.79
CA ASN A 43 -5.93 22.32 -26.85
C ASN A 43 -6.58 21.59 -25.67
N PHE A 44 -6.93 22.35 -24.59
CA PHE A 44 -7.45 21.77 -23.36
C PHE A 44 -8.77 21.01 -23.63
N PRO A 45 -8.91 19.74 -23.17
CA PRO A 45 -10.06 18.92 -23.52
C PRO A 45 -11.34 19.44 -22.84
N SER A 46 -12.46 19.36 -23.57
CA SER A 46 -13.77 19.72 -23.04
C SER A 46 -14.32 18.61 -22.14
N SER A 47 -14.89 18.99 -21.00
CA SER A 47 -15.61 18.08 -20.11
C SER A 47 -16.96 17.65 -20.72
N ASN A 48 -17.37 16.41 -20.41
CA ASN A 48 -18.66 15.85 -20.84
C ASN A 48 -19.24 14.93 -19.77
N ASP A 49 -20.27 14.15 -20.13
CA ASP A 49 -20.93 13.23 -19.19
C ASP A 49 -20.05 12.06 -18.74
N ASN A 50 -19.00 11.71 -19.48
CA ASN A 50 -18.10 10.60 -19.17
C ASN A 50 -16.90 11.01 -18.33
N VAL A 51 -16.36 12.25 -18.56
CA VAL A 51 -15.14 12.73 -17.93
C VAL A 51 -15.19 14.23 -17.71
N ARG A 52 -14.70 14.69 -16.55
CA ARG A 52 -14.44 16.10 -16.27
C ARG A 52 -12.94 16.35 -16.19
N TYR A 53 -12.51 17.41 -16.85
CA TYR A 53 -11.09 17.81 -16.88
C TYR A 53 -10.86 19.04 -16.01
N PHE A 54 -9.72 19.00 -15.29
CA PHE A 54 -9.30 20.07 -14.39
C PHE A 54 -7.84 20.44 -14.66
N LYS A 55 -7.53 21.73 -14.55
CA LYS A 55 -6.19 22.32 -14.64
C LYS A 55 -5.87 23.17 -13.42
N LYS A 56 -4.63 23.58 -13.28
CA LYS A 56 -4.21 24.51 -12.22
C LYS A 56 -5.04 25.80 -12.28
N GLY A 57 -5.61 26.19 -11.16
CA GLY A 57 -6.53 27.34 -11.03
C GLY A 57 -7.99 26.91 -10.83
N ASP A 58 -8.40 25.71 -11.24
CA ASP A 58 -9.76 25.23 -11.00
C ASP A 58 -9.97 24.88 -9.50
N ALA A 59 -11.18 25.10 -8.99
CA ALA A 59 -11.50 24.97 -7.55
C ALA A 59 -11.12 23.59 -6.96
N ASP A 60 -11.40 22.50 -7.67
CA ASP A 60 -11.17 21.13 -7.19
C ASP A 60 -9.77 20.59 -7.53
N TYR A 61 -8.97 21.30 -8.31
CA TYR A 61 -7.67 20.82 -8.77
C TYR A 61 -6.77 20.37 -7.63
N ASN A 62 -6.64 21.18 -6.57
CA ASN A 62 -5.79 20.85 -5.43
C ASN A 62 -6.30 19.65 -4.61
N LEU A 63 -7.60 19.48 -4.50
CA LEU A 63 -8.21 18.31 -3.86
C LEU A 63 -7.93 17.04 -4.68
N LEU A 64 -8.12 17.12 -5.98
CA LEU A 64 -8.01 15.99 -6.89
C LEU A 64 -6.56 15.51 -7.09
N ARG A 65 -5.55 16.40 -7.10
CA ARG A 65 -4.15 16.02 -7.27
C ARG A 65 -3.51 15.42 -6.01
N LYS A 66 -3.90 15.84 -4.82
CA LYS A 66 -3.28 15.41 -3.55
C LYS A 66 -3.64 13.97 -3.20
N GLY A 67 -2.69 13.29 -2.56
CA GLY A 67 -2.87 11.95 -1.99
C GLY A 67 -2.80 11.96 -0.46
N PHE A 68 -2.75 10.76 0.13
CA PHE A 68 -2.68 10.58 1.58
C PHE A 68 -1.33 11.03 2.17
N ASN A 69 -0.23 10.90 1.40
CA ASN A 69 1.10 11.34 1.83
C ASN A 69 1.31 12.83 1.52
N LYS A 70 1.28 13.67 2.54
CA LYS A 70 1.47 15.13 2.43
C LYS A 70 2.88 15.53 1.96
N ARG A 71 3.86 14.64 2.05
CA ARG A 71 5.22 14.85 1.52
C ARG A 71 5.22 15.00 0.00
N ILE A 72 4.23 14.40 -0.68
CA ILE A 72 4.13 14.38 -2.13
C ILE A 72 3.36 15.61 -2.60
N ASP A 73 4.02 16.50 -3.34
CA ASP A 73 3.43 17.72 -3.88
C ASP A 73 3.76 17.86 -5.37
N LYS A 74 3.04 17.11 -6.21
CA LYS A 74 3.17 17.07 -7.66
C LYS A 74 2.05 17.85 -8.34
N PHE A 75 2.34 18.42 -9.51
CA PHE A 75 1.45 19.30 -10.27
C PHE A 75 1.19 18.76 -11.68
N PRO A 76 0.16 17.94 -11.88
CA PRO A 76 -0.23 17.48 -13.20
C PRO A 76 -0.73 18.63 -14.06
N LEU A 77 -0.48 18.58 -15.36
CA LEU A 77 -1.02 19.55 -16.31
C LEU A 77 -2.55 19.41 -16.42
N ILE A 78 -3.04 18.16 -16.43
CA ILE A 78 -4.46 17.83 -16.55
C ILE A 78 -4.83 16.75 -15.52
N ILE A 79 -5.99 16.89 -14.91
CA ILE A 79 -6.63 15.81 -14.15
C ILE A 79 -7.92 15.43 -14.87
N ALA A 80 -8.02 14.19 -15.33
CA ALA A 80 -9.21 13.60 -15.92
C ALA A 80 -9.98 12.83 -14.84
N LEU A 81 -11.06 13.38 -14.31
CA LEU A 81 -11.95 12.74 -13.36
C LEU A 81 -12.99 11.92 -14.13
N CYS A 82 -12.74 10.62 -14.28
CA CYS A 82 -13.54 9.72 -15.09
C CYS A 82 -14.72 9.14 -14.31
N LYS A 83 -15.88 9.07 -14.95
CA LYS A 83 -17.11 8.51 -14.38
C LYS A 83 -17.36 7.07 -14.82
N ASN A 84 -16.81 6.64 -15.95
CA ASN A 84 -17.01 5.33 -16.55
C ASN A 84 -15.83 4.97 -17.49
N THR A 85 -15.88 3.77 -18.07
CA THR A 85 -14.85 3.25 -19.00
C THR A 85 -14.70 4.14 -20.25
N ALA A 86 -15.79 4.71 -20.77
CA ALA A 86 -15.73 5.60 -21.93
C ALA A 86 -14.90 6.85 -21.63
N GLY A 87 -15.10 7.48 -20.45
CA GLY A 87 -14.29 8.62 -20.02
C GLY A 87 -12.82 8.30 -19.83
N VAL A 88 -12.50 7.09 -19.36
CA VAL A 88 -11.10 6.62 -19.29
C VAL A 88 -10.52 6.47 -20.71
N THR A 89 -11.28 5.90 -21.63
CA THR A 89 -10.87 5.75 -23.05
C THR A 89 -10.58 7.10 -23.70
N GLU A 90 -11.45 8.07 -23.50
CA GLU A 90 -11.29 9.45 -24.00
C GLU A 90 -10.02 10.09 -23.42
N ALA A 91 -9.80 9.98 -22.11
CA ALA A 91 -8.64 10.53 -21.43
C ALA A 91 -7.31 9.90 -21.90
N VAL A 92 -7.27 8.56 -22.06
CA VAL A 92 -6.08 7.86 -22.59
C VAL A 92 -5.79 8.26 -24.01
N LYS A 93 -6.79 8.30 -24.90
CA LYS A 93 -6.62 8.74 -26.30
C LYS A 93 -6.11 10.16 -26.38
N TYR A 94 -6.69 11.08 -25.59
CA TYR A 94 -6.22 12.46 -25.54
C TYR A 94 -4.77 12.54 -25.05
N ALA A 95 -4.42 11.83 -23.98
CA ALA A 95 -3.05 11.81 -23.47
C ALA A 95 -2.06 11.28 -24.50
N LYS A 96 -2.42 10.19 -25.21
CA LYS A 96 -1.61 9.63 -26.30
C LYS A 96 -1.40 10.61 -27.44
N GLN A 97 -2.46 11.23 -27.95
CA GLN A 97 -2.39 12.22 -29.04
C GLN A 97 -1.49 13.42 -28.72
N ASN A 98 -1.42 13.81 -27.47
CA ASN A 98 -0.65 14.96 -27.01
C ASN A 98 0.68 14.58 -26.32
N GLY A 99 1.10 13.30 -26.34
CA GLY A 99 2.35 12.84 -25.77
C GLY A 99 2.46 13.01 -24.25
N LEU A 100 1.32 13.10 -23.54
CA LEU A 100 1.28 13.32 -22.09
C LEU A 100 1.52 12.01 -21.33
N PRO A 101 2.46 11.98 -20.37
CA PRO A 101 2.58 10.83 -19.46
C PRO A 101 1.35 10.72 -18.57
N VAL A 102 0.85 9.51 -18.38
CA VAL A 102 -0.34 9.23 -17.57
C VAL A 102 0.05 8.59 -16.25
N ALA A 103 -0.40 9.19 -15.14
CA ALA A 103 -0.45 8.57 -13.83
C ALA A 103 -1.90 8.19 -13.48
N ILE A 104 -2.09 7.09 -12.75
CA ILE A 104 -3.42 6.57 -12.41
C ILE A 104 -3.67 6.73 -10.91
N LYS A 105 -4.80 7.37 -10.56
CA LYS A 105 -5.17 7.60 -9.17
C LYS A 105 -6.50 6.89 -8.84
N SER A 106 -6.42 5.86 -7.99
CA SER A 106 -7.53 5.24 -7.27
C SER A 106 -7.71 5.94 -5.91
N GLY A 107 -7.40 5.32 -4.77
CA GLY A 107 -7.48 5.91 -3.43
C GLY A 107 -6.37 6.91 -3.07
N GLY A 108 -5.33 7.10 -3.89
CA GLY A 108 -4.25 8.06 -3.61
C GLY A 108 -3.33 7.70 -2.44
N HIS A 109 -3.23 6.44 -2.07
CA HIS A 109 -2.43 5.94 -0.95
C HIS A 109 -0.99 5.50 -1.31
N CYS A 110 -0.54 5.70 -2.56
CA CYS A 110 0.83 5.37 -2.94
C CYS A 110 1.84 6.17 -2.10
N MET A 111 2.77 5.48 -1.46
CA MET A 111 3.71 6.05 -0.48
C MET A 111 4.74 6.96 -1.14
N GLU A 112 5.10 6.72 -2.41
CA GLU A 112 6.02 7.54 -3.21
C GLU A 112 5.31 8.42 -4.25
N GLY A 113 3.96 8.51 -4.18
CA GLY A 113 3.20 9.44 -5.02
C GLY A 113 3.13 9.07 -6.50
N PHE A 114 3.29 7.79 -6.86
CA PHE A 114 3.20 7.32 -8.26
C PHE A 114 1.79 7.47 -8.86
N SER A 115 0.80 7.80 -8.05
CA SER A 115 -0.56 8.10 -8.51
C SER A 115 -0.76 9.55 -8.95
N CYS A 116 0.30 10.33 -8.98
CA CYS A 116 0.33 11.71 -9.50
C CYS A 116 1.67 11.95 -10.21
N ASN A 117 1.70 12.84 -11.21
CA ASN A 117 2.89 13.24 -11.92
C ASN A 117 2.99 14.78 -12.03
N ASP A 118 4.16 15.26 -12.45
CA ASP A 118 4.35 16.65 -12.81
C ASP A 118 4.23 16.80 -14.32
N GLY A 119 3.48 17.82 -14.78
CA GLY A 119 3.37 18.17 -16.19
C GLY A 119 2.69 17.14 -17.10
N GLY A 120 2.11 16.05 -16.54
CA GLY A 120 1.39 15.04 -17.29
C GLY A 120 -0.12 15.06 -17.02
N MET A 121 -0.78 13.92 -17.31
CA MET A 121 -2.19 13.71 -16.98
C MET A 121 -2.33 12.75 -15.82
N VAL A 122 -3.22 13.08 -14.87
CA VAL A 122 -3.71 12.14 -13.85
C VAL A 122 -5.10 11.66 -14.25
N ILE A 123 -5.26 10.37 -14.49
CA ILE A 123 -6.56 9.72 -14.64
C ILE A 123 -7.05 9.34 -13.24
N ASN A 124 -8.04 10.09 -12.74
CA ASN A 124 -8.61 9.91 -11.42
C ASN A 124 -9.88 9.04 -11.52
N LEU A 125 -9.84 7.91 -10.82
CA LEU A 125 -10.86 6.86 -10.86
C LEU A 125 -11.81 6.90 -9.65
N SER A 126 -11.79 7.93 -8.83
CA SER A 126 -12.57 7.99 -7.59
C SER A 126 -14.10 7.90 -7.81
N LEU A 127 -14.59 8.25 -8.99
CA LEU A 127 -16.00 8.10 -9.35
C LEU A 127 -16.35 6.72 -9.92
N LEU A 128 -15.37 5.87 -10.25
CA LEU A 128 -15.61 4.47 -10.59
C LEU A 128 -15.67 3.65 -9.29
N ASN A 129 -16.67 3.89 -8.47
CA ASN A 129 -16.80 3.36 -7.11
C ASN A 129 -18.06 2.51 -6.88
N LYS A 130 -18.66 2.00 -7.95
CA LYS A 130 -19.82 1.11 -7.87
C LYS A 130 -19.41 -0.28 -7.39
N ILE A 131 -20.21 -0.88 -6.53
CA ILE A 131 -20.13 -2.28 -6.12
C ILE A 131 -21.40 -2.97 -6.63
N GLU A 132 -21.23 -4.10 -7.31
CA GLU A 132 -22.31 -4.86 -7.93
C GLU A 132 -22.15 -6.35 -7.55
N TRP A 133 -23.20 -6.93 -6.96
CA TRP A 133 -23.25 -8.35 -6.70
C TRP A 133 -23.57 -9.10 -8.00
N ILE A 134 -22.71 -10.04 -8.38
CA ILE A 134 -22.92 -10.93 -9.52
C ILE A 134 -23.72 -12.15 -9.07
N ASP A 135 -23.33 -12.70 -7.93
CA ASP A 135 -23.99 -13.79 -7.23
C ASP A 135 -23.63 -13.79 -5.73
N ALA A 136 -24.05 -14.80 -4.99
CA ALA A 136 -23.81 -14.86 -3.55
C ALA A 136 -22.31 -14.86 -3.14
N ASN A 137 -21.38 -15.15 -4.04
CA ASN A 137 -19.94 -15.29 -3.76
C ASN A 137 -19.04 -14.42 -4.64
N ASN A 138 -19.61 -13.63 -5.53
CA ASN A 138 -18.84 -12.83 -6.46
C ASN A 138 -19.39 -11.42 -6.55
N ILE A 139 -18.48 -10.44 -6.52
CA ILE A 139 -18.78 -9.02 -6.74
C ILE A 139 -17.94 -8.45 -7.87
N LYS A 140 -18.48 -7.44 -8.53
CA LYS A 140 -17.77 -6.56 -9.45
C LYS A 140 -17.66 -5.19 -8.80
N VAL A 141 -16.46 -4.62 -8.78
CA VAL A 141 -16.19 -3.33 -8.15
C VAL A 141 -15.42 -2.41 -9.07
N GLY A 142 -15.72 -1.14 -9.01
CA GLY A 142 -14.90 -0.10 -9.61
C GLY A 142 -13.60 0.11 -8.84
N PRO A 143 -12.48 0.39 -9.52
CA PRO A 143 -11.17 0.55 -8.89
C PRO A 143 -11.08 1.75 -7.93
N GLY A 144 -12.02 2.68 -8.00
CA GLY A 144 -12.17 3.82 -7.10
C GLY A 144 -12.79 3.48 -5.74
N CYS A 145 -13.35 2.28 -5.55
CA CYS A 145 -13.85 1.84 -4.25
C CYS A 145 -12.72 1.82 -3.23
N THR A 146 -12.99 2.31 -2.03
CA THR A 146 -12.10 2.16 -0.87
C THR A 146 -12.37 0.85 -0.14
N LEU A 147 -11.43 0.40 0.69
CA LEU A 147 -11.64 -0.79 1.51
C LEU A 147 -12.83 -0.64 2.46
N SER A 148 -13.08 0.56 3.01
CA SER A 148 -14.28 0.79 3.82
C SER A 148 -15.56 0.59 3.03
N ASN A 149 -15.65 1.12 1.79
CA ASN A 149 -16.83 0.93 0.94
C ASN A 149 -17.14 -0.57 0.75
N ILE A 150 -16.07 -1.35 0.44
CA ILE A 150 -16.23 -2.79 0.20
C ILE A 150 -16.59 -3.52 1.49
N TYR A 151 -15.90 -3.27 2.61
CA TYR A 151 -16.16 -3.96 3.87
C TYR A 151 -17.53 -3.63 4.45
N ASP A 152 -17.97 -2.37 4.36
CA ASP A 152 -19.31 -1.97 4.83
C ASP A 152 -20.43 -2.60 3.99
N GLU A 153 -20.17 -2.93 2.71
CA GLU A 153 -21.10 -3.63 1.84
C GLU A 153 -21.12 -5.14 2.10
N ILE A 154 -19.95 -5.82 2.10
CA ILE A 154 -19.92 -7.29 2.04
C ILE A 154 -19.95 -7.99 3.39
N ILE A 155 -19.40 -7.38 4.46
CA ILE A 155 -19.30 -8.05 5.77
C ILE A 155 -20.68 -8.26 6.41
N PRO A 156 -21.63 -7.32 6.36
CA PRO A 156 -23.00 -7.57 6.84
C PRO A 156 -23.69 -8.73 6.12
N GLN A 157 -23.31 -9.05 4.88
CA GLN A 157 -23.81 -10.19 4.11
C GLN A 157 -23.06 -11.51 4.43
N GLY A 158 -22.22 -11.53 5.48
CA GLY A 158 -21.43 -12.69 5.87
C GLY A 158 -20.28 -13.01 4.92
N LYS A 159 -19.84 -12.05 4.12
CA LYS A 159 -18.77 -12.22 3.13
C LYS A 159 -17.52 -11.42 3.49
N MET A 160 -16.38 -11.87 2.98
CA MET A 160 -15.07 -11.27 3.21
C MET A 160 -14.24 -11.26 1.92
N LEU A 161 -13.58 -10.14 1.67
CA LEU A 161 -12.48 -9.99 0.72
C LEU A 161 -11.21 -9.73 1.54
N PRO A 162 -10.12 -10.55 1.44
CA PRO A 162 -8.88 -10.21 2.11
C PRO A 162 -8.30 -8.93 1.52
N GLY A 163 -7.98 -7.97 2.35
CA GLY A 163 -7.46 -6.68 1.94
C GLY A 163 -6.69 -6.00 3.05
N GLY A 164 -6.19 -4.81 2.79
CA GLY A 164 -5.49 -3.99 3.77
C GLY A 164 -6.40 -3.55 4.93
N SER A 165 -5.81 -2.99 5.96
CA SER A 165 -6.55 -2.53 7.14
C SER A 165 -6.97 -1.06 7.07
N CYS A 166 -6.35 -0.22 6.24
CA CYS A 166 -6.73 1.18 6.14
C CYS A 166 -7.98 1.42 5.32
N ALA A 167 -8.96 2.07 5.94
CA ALA A 167 -10.27 2.35 5.36
C ALA A 167 -10.22 3.08 4.00
N GLY A 168 -9.34 4.09 3.87
CA GLY A 168 -9.23 4.94 2.68
C GLY A 168 -8.41 4.38 1.53
N VAL A 169 -7.80 3.19 1.68
CA VAL A 169 -7.00 2.58 0.60
C VAL A 169 -7.92 2.14 -0.55
N GLY A 170 -7.59 2.58 -1.77
CA GLY A 170 -8.31 2.18 -2.97
C GLY A 170 -8.02 0.75 -3.39
N ILE A 171 -9.07 0.00 -3.72
CA ILE A 171 -8.97 -1.42 -4.10
C ILE A 171 -8.11 -1.63 -5.33
N GLY A 172 -8.13 -0.69 -6.30
CA GLY A 172 -7.38 -0.83 -7.55
C GLY A 172 -5.88 -0.98 -7.31
N GLY A 173 -5.23 0.03 -6.71
CA GLY A 173 -3.79 -0.01 -6.45
C GLY A 173 -3.39 -1.13 -5.48
N LEU A 174 -4.20 -1.39 -4.46
CA LEU A 174 -3.97 -2.46 -3.49
C LEU A 174 -3.85 -3.83 -4.17
N THR A 175 -4.88 -4.19 -4.93
CA THR A 175 -4.99 -5.51 -5.59
C THR A 175 -3.88 -5.72 -6.59
N LEU A 176 -3.65 -4.73 -7.46
CA LEU A 176 -2.69 -4.85 -8.55
C LEU A 176 -1.24 -5.05 -8.09
N GLY A 177 -0.89 -4.63 -6.89
CA GLY A 177 0.42 -4.90 -6.29
C GLY A 177 0.45 -6.04 -5.27
N GLY A 178 -0.64 -6.82 -5.15
CA GLY A 178 -0.74 -7.96 -4.21
C GLY A 178 -1.90 -7.82 -3.23
N GLY A 179 -1.81 -6.89 -2.30
CA GLY A 179 -2.88 -6.63 -1.32
C GLY A 179 -2.78 -7.49 -0.05
N TYR A 180 -1.88 -7.09 0.84
CA TYR A 180 -1.64 -7.70 2.13
C TYR A 180 -2.46 -7.03 3.24
N GLY A 181 -2.91 -7.82 4.24
CA GLY A 181 -3.61 -7.32 5.43
C GLY A 181 -3.82 -8.38 6.51
N LEU A 182 -4.62 -8.04 7.52
CA LEU A 182 -4.83 -8.85 8.74
C LEU A 182 -5.34 -10.28 8.46
N LEU A 183 -6.08 -10.47 7.39
CA LEU A 183 -6.69 -11.76 7.05
C LEU A 183 -5.98 -12.48 5.88
N ALA A 184 -4.87 -11.92 5.39
CA ALA A 184 -4.15 -12.49 4.25
C ALA A 184 -3.59 -13.89 4.55
N ARG A 185 -3.16 -14.18 5.79
CA ARG A 185 -2.72 -15.52 6.19
C ARG A 185 -3.83 -16.58 6.08
N LYS A 186 -5.09 -16.15 6.30
CA LYS A 186 -6.24 -17.06 6.24
C LYS A 186 -6.79 -17.22 4.82
N PHE A 187 -6.80 -16.18 4.02
CA PHE A 187 -7.53 -16.15 2.74
C PHE A 187 -6.64 -15.90 1.51
N GLY A 188 -5.34 -15.71 1.67
CA GLY A 188 -4.45 -15.26 0.61
C GLY A 188 -4.42 -13.74 0.47
N LEU A 189 -3.71 -13.24 -0.53
CA LEU A 189 -3.64 -11.82 -0.89
C LEU A 189 -4.94 -11.37 -1.58
N THR A 190 -5.20 -10.07 -1.62
CA THR A 190 -6.36 -9.52 -2.35
C THR A 190 -6.34 -9.93 -3.82
N CYS A 191 -5.16 -9.94 -4.44
CA CYS A 191 -4.98 -10.32 -5.85
C CYS A 191 -5.32 -11.80 -6.11
N ASP A 192 -5.25 -12.67 -5.12
CA ASP A 192 -5.61 -14.09 -5.26
C ASP A 192 -7.14 -14.27 -5.41
N SER A 193 -7.90 -13.30 -4.91
CA SER A 193 -9.36 -13.26 -5.07
C SER A 193 -9.82 -12.64 -6.39
N LEU A 194 -8.93 -11.96 -7.13
CA LEU A 194 -9.25 -11.32 -8.40
C LEU A 194 -9.50 -12.38 -9.48
N GLN A 195 -10.68 -12.35 -10.10
CA GLN A 195 -11.07 -13.32 -11.15
C GLN A 195 -11.00 -12.74 -12.55
N GLU A 196 -11.28 -11.44 -12.71
CA GLU A 196 -11.39 -10.78 -14.00
C GLU A 196 -11.19 -9.28 -13.84
N ILE A 197 -10.68 -8.62 -14.89
CA ILE A 197 -10.60 -7.16 -14.98
C ILE A 197 -11.10 -6.69 -16.35
N THR A 198 -11.61 -5.46 -16.36
CA THR A 198 -11.74 -4.64 -17.57
C THR A 198 -10.72 -3.51 -17.49
N MET A 199 -9.98 -3.27 -18.57
CA MET A 199 -8.87 -2.32 -18.66
C MET A 199 -8.95 -1.51 -19.95
N VAL A 200 -8.61 -0.24 -19.89
CA VAL A 200 -8.27 0.57 -21.07
C VAL A 200 -6.75 0.55 -21.23
N ASP A 201 -6.26 0.03 -22.34
CA ASP A 201 -4.83 -0.07 -22.64
C ASP A 201 -4.21 1.28 -23.03
N GLY A 202 -2.88 1.35 -23.19
CA GLY A 202 -2.18 2.56 -23.62
C GLY A 202 -2.52 3.06 -25.02
N LYS A 203 -3.25 2.26 -25.82
CA LYS A 203 -3.76 2.63 -27.14
C LYS A 203 -5.19 3.20 -27.09
N GLY A 204 -5.85 3.11 -25.92
CA GLY A 204 -7.24 3.51 -25.72
C GLY A 204 -8.25 2.42 -26.12
N ASN A 205 -7.86 1.15 -26.18
CA ASN A 205 -8.76 0.03 -26.41
C ASN A 205 -9.25 -0.54 -25.08
N THR A 206 -10.51 -0.93 -25.04
CA THR A 206 -11.07 -1.65 -23.86
C THR A 206 -10.80 -3.14 -24.00
N ILE A 207 -10.13 -3.73 -23.03
CA ILE A 207 -9.72 -5.12 -22.96
C ILE A 207 -10.38 -5.77 -21.74
N ASN A 208 -10.89 -7.00 -21.90
CA ASN A 208 -11.36 -7.83 -20.78
C ASN A 208 -10.47 -9.05 -20.63
N SER A 209 -10.04 -9.34 -19.41
CA SER A 209 -9.11 -10.44 -19.13
C SER A 209 -9.74 -11.84 -19.15
N ALA A 210 -11.05 -11.97 -19.32
CA ALA A 210 -11.69 -13.28 -19.49
C ALA A 210 -11.07 -14.07 -20.66
N ASN A 211 -10.65 -13.35 -21.71
CA ASN A 211 -10.00 -13.89 -22.90
C ASN A 211 -8.47 -13.72 -22.90
N ASP A 212 -7.87 -13.23 -21.81
CA ASP A 212 -6.42 -13.01 -21.70
C ASP A 212 -5.90 -13.35 -20.29
N LYS A 213 -5.52 -14.60 -20.11
CA LYS A 213 -4.98 -15.10 -18.85
C LYS A 213 -3.63 -14.46 -18.49
N GLU A 214 -2.84 -14.04 -19.48
CA GLU A 214 -1.56 -13.35 -19.26
C GLU A 214 -1.77 -11.97 -18.64
N LEU A 215 -2.76 -11.23 -19.13
CA LEU A 215 -3.13 -9.95 -18.54
C LEU A 215 -3.64 -10.11 -17.10
N LEU A 216 -4.48 -11.11 -16.84
CA LEU A 216 -4.97 -11.38 -15.48
C LEU A 216 -3.82 -11.77 -14.55
N TRP A 217 -2.90 -12.62 -15.02
CA TRP A 217 -1.69 -12.99 -14.29
C TRP A 217 -0.88 -11.73 -13.90
N ALA A 218 -0.62 -10.85 -14.84
CA ALA A 218 0.13 -9.60 -14.60
C ALA A 218 -0.59 -8.67 -13.60
N CYS A 219 -1.92 -8.58 -13.68
CA CYS A 219 -2.72 -7.76 -12.76
C CYS A 219 -2.84 -8.35 -11.34
N ARG A 220 -2.39 -9.57 -11.11
CA ARG A 220 -2.29 -10.20 -9.81
C ARG A 220 -0.88 -10.03 -9.22
N GLY A 221 -0.52 -8.80 -8.85
CA GLY A 221 0.74 -8.51 -8.13
C GLY A 221 1.79 -7.73 -8.90
N GLY A 222 1.69 -7.59 -10.23
CA GLY A 222 2.67 -6.84 -11.04
C GLY A 222 2.10 -5.63 -11.77
N GLY A 223 0.84 -5.25 -11.48
CA GLY A 223 0.08 -4.38 -12.37
C GLY A 223 -0.20 -2.95 -11.95
N ASN A 224 0.18 -2.47 -10.77
CA ASN A 224 -0.26 -1.13 -10.37
C ASN A 224 0.42 -0.01 -11.17
N GLY A 225 -0.36 0.62 -12.07
CA GLY A 225 0.07 1.72 -12.91
C GLY A 225 1.03 1.34 -14.04
N ASN A 226 0.95 0.11 -14.57
CA ASN A 226 1.88 -0.38 -15.58
C ASN A 226 1.24 -0.59 -16.97
N PHE A 227 0.20 -1.42 -17.08
CA PHE A 227 -0.23 -1.97 -18.38
C PHE A 227 -1.38 -1.21 -19.01
N GLY A 228 -2.21 -0.57 -18.22
CA GLY A 228 -3.43 0.12 -18.62
C GLY A 228 -4.15 0.67 -17.42
N VAL A 229 -5.29 1.31 -17.67
CA VAL A 229 -6.18 1.86 -16.65
C VAL A 229 -7.31 0.87 -16.40
N ILE A 230 -7.29 0.20 -15.24
CA ILE A 230 -8.35 -0.71 -14.83
C ILE A 230 -9.64 0.08 -14.58
N THR A 231 -10.76 -0.38 -15.11
CA THR A 231 -12.08 0.25 -14.92
C THR A 231 -13.08 -0.62 -14.19
N GLU A 232 -12.88 -1.94 -14.17
CA GLU A 232 -13.68 -2.89 -13.40
C GLU A 232 -12.82 -4.04 -12.90
N MET A 233 -13.18 -4.61 -11.74
CA MET A 233 -12.52 -5.73 -11.11
C MET A 233 -13.57 -6.70 -10.55
N LYS A 234 -13.49 -7.98 -10.89
CA LYS A 234 -14.35 -9.04 -10.37
C LYS A 234 -13.60 -9.85 -9.31
N PHE A 235 -14.21 -10.01 -8.15
CA PHE A 235 -13.62 -10.74 -7.02
C PHE A 235 -14.49 -11.89 -6.58
N LYS A 236 -13.83 -13.00 -6.21
CA LYS A 236 -14.41 -14.08 -5.40
C LYS A 236 -14.37 -13.68 -3.94
N LEU A 237 -15.46 -13.90 -3.23
CA LEU A 237 -15.59 -13.64 -1.80
C LEU A 237 -15.49 -14.95 -0.99
N PHE A 238 -14.99 -14.83 0.23
CA PHE A 238 -14.97 -15.89 1.22
C PHE A 238 -16.10 -15.72 2.23
N LYS A 239 -16.41 -16.77 2.97
CA LYS A 239 -17.25 -16.66 4.17
C LYS A 239 -16.51 -15.80 5.21
N ALA A 240 -17.15 -14.76 5.71
CA ALA A 240 -16.58 -13.93 6.75
C ALA A 240 -16.40 -14.72 8.06
N PRO A 241 -15.30 -14.52 8.79
CA PRO A 241 -15.21 -14.97 10.17
C PRO A 241 -16.33 -14.33 11.01
N ALA A 242 -16.89 -15.07 11.95
CA ALA A 242 -17.95 -14.49 12.81
C ALA A 242 -17.39 -13.40 13.75
N TRP A 243 -16.15 -13.53 14.17
CA TRP A 243 -15.52 -12.66 15.14
C TRP A 243 -14.01 -12.51 14.90
N LEU A 244 -13.42 -11.52 15.56
CA LEU A 244 -11.98 -11.33 15.70
C LEU A 244 -11.67 -11.02 17.16
N GLN A 245 -10.63 -11.66 17.69
CA GLN A 245 -10.05 -11.35 18.98
C GLN A 245 -8.65 -10.77 18.80
N SER A 246 -8.30 -9.76 19.57
CA SER A 246 -6.96 -9.16 19.56
C SER A 246 -6.28 -9.20 20.93
N TYR A 247 -4.98 -9.47 20.89
CA TYR A 247 -4.07 -9.42 22.02
C TYR A 247 -3.01 -8.36 21.72
N ARG A 248 -2.68 -7.56 22.71
CA ARG A 248 -1.67 -6.49 22.60
C ARG A 248 -0.69 -6.63 23.76
N PHE A 249 0.57 -6.73 23.39
CA PHE A 249 1.68 -6.86 24.32
C PHE A 249 2.55 -5.63 24.21
N LYS A 250 3.03 -5.10 25.34
CA LYS A 250 3.82 -3.87 25.40
C LYS A 250 5.00 -4.02 26.34
N SER A 251 6.15 -3.49 25.93
CA SER A 251 7.30 -3.25 26.78
C SER A 251 7.75 -1.81 26.64
N TYR A 252 8.18 -1.22 27.74
CA TYR A 252 8.55 0.19 27.83
C TYR A 252 10.04 0.33 28.15
N LYS A 253 10.61 1.50 27.84
CA LYS A 253 12.01 1.84 28.15
C LYS A 253 13.03 0.77 27.71
N VAL A 254 12.73 0.06 26.62
CA VAL A 254 13.62 -0.99 26.12
C VAL A 254 14.93 -0.40 25.60
N ASP A 255 16.00 -1.12 25.81
CA ASP A 255 17.30 -0.96 25.15
C ASP A 255 17.40 -1.93 23.96
N THR A 256 18.53 -1.87 23.25
CA THR A 256 18.80 -2.71 22.08
C THR A 256 18.78 -4.19 22.42
N LYS A 257 19.42 -4.60 23.53
CA LYS A 257 19.46 -5.98 23.97
C LYS A 257 18.07 -6.54 24.24
N LYS A 258 17.26 -5.82 25.02
CA LYS A 258 15.87 -6.22 25.31
C LYS A 258 15.04 -6.27 24.04
N ALA A 259 15.15 -5.26 23.17
CA ALA A 259 14.40 -5.22 21.92
C ALA A 259 14.75 -6.37 20.96
N LYS A 260 16.04 -6.69 20.79
CA LYS A 260 16.52 -7.84 20.03
C LYS A 260 16.01 -9.16 20.61
N THR A 261 16.10 -9.35 21.91
CA THR A 261 15.62 -10.54 22.61
C THR A 261 14.12 -10.77 22.37
N VAL A 262 13.31 -9.71 22.54
CA VAL A 262 11.86 -9.81 22.32
C VAL A 262 11.54 -10.10 20.85
N LEU A 263 12.22 -9.44 19.91
CA LEU A 263 12.06 -9.67 18.47
C LEU A 263 12.42 -11.12 18.10
N GLN A 264 13.56 -11.62 18.55
CA GLN A 264 14.00 -13.00 18.28
C GLN A 264 13.02 -14.03 18.82
N LYS A 265 12.51 -13.83 20.04
CA LYS A 265 11.48 -14.70 20.61
C LYS A 265 10.15 -14.61 19.88
N TRP A 266 9.78 -13.41 19.40
CA TRP A 266 8.60 -13.22 18.57
C TRP A 266 8.71 -14.02 17.26
N PHE A 267 9.86 -13.99 16.56
CA PHE A 267 10.09 -14.85 15.39
C PHE A 267 9.93 -16.32 15.72
N GLN A 268 10.51 -16.80 16.85
CA GLN A 268 10.42 -18.20 17.27
C GLN A 268 8.97 -18.67 17.50
N VAL A 269 8.15 -17.86 18.19
CA VAL A 269 6.78 -18.26 18.53
C VAL A 269 5.79 -18.07 17.39
N THR A 270 6.11 -17.23 16.40
CA THR A 270 5.26 -16.95 15.24
C THR A 270 5.64 -17.79 14.00
N ALA A 271 6.75 -18.54 14.02
CA ALA A 271 7.19 -19.36 12.90
C ALA A 271 6.11 -20.34 12.43
N ASN A 272 5.37 -20.94 13.38
CA ASN A 272 4.27 -21.87 13.13
C ASN A 272 2.93 -21.30 13.58
N LEU A 273 2.71 -20.00 13.34
CA LEU A 273 1.47 -19.34 13.73
C LEU A 273 0.27 -19.93 12.98
N PRO A 274 -0.85 -20.30 13.66
CA PRO A 274 -2.06 -20.76 12.97
C PRO A 274 -2.53 -19.80 11.89
N THR A 275 -3.09 -20.32 10.80
CA THR A 275 -3.50 -19.52 9.63
C THR A 275 -4.56 -18.46 9.95
N GLY A 276 -5.46 -18.74 10.92
CA GLY A 276 -6.44 -17.77 11.41
C GLY A 276 -5.84 -16.63 12.26
N CYS A 277 -4.52 -16.66 12.51
CA CYS A 277 -3.83 -15.66 13.28
C CYS A 277 -2.97 -14.75 12.39
N PHE A 278 -2.85 -13.49 12.80
CA PHE A 278 -1.89 -12.52 12.30
C PHE A 278 -1.13 -11.95 13.50
N SER A 279 0.16 -11.67 13.32
CA SER A 279 0.94 -10.96 14.34
C SER A 279 1.85 -9.92 13.71
N ALA A 280 2.06 -8.82 14.44
CA ALA A 280 3.02 -7.78 14.10
C ALA A 280 3.86 -7.39 15.32
N PHE A 281 5.17 -7.30 15.13
CA PHE A 281 6.10 -6.68 16.06
C PHE A 281 6.36 -5.24 15.60
N VAL A 282 6.29 -4.28 16.52
CA VAL A 282 6.50 -2.86 16.25
C VAL A 282 7.43 -2.26 17.29
N LEU A 283 8.57 -1.73 16.87
CA LEU A 283 9.46 -0.92 17.69
C LEU A 283 9.26 0.55 17.34
N ASN A 284 8.83 1.34 18.32
CA ASN A 284 8.71 2.79 18.23
C ASN A 284 9.52 3.43 19.36
N ARG A 285 10.68 4.00 19.03
CA ARG A 285 11.63 4.46 20.04
C ARG A 285 11.91 3.34 21.07
N LYS A 286 11.80 3.64 22.35
CA LYS A 286 12.01 2.70 23.47
C LYS A 286 10.74 1.93 23.87
N THR A 287 9.79 1.76 22.96
CA THR A 287 8.56 1.01 23.24
C THR A 287 8.34 -0.06 22.18
N ILE A 288 8.14 -1.29 22.63
CA ILE A 288 7.70 -2.39 21.80
C ILE A 288 6.18 -2.54 21.93
N TYR A 289 5.54 -2.76 20.79
CA TYR A 289 4.16 -3.18 20.68
C TYR A 289 4.10 -4.46 19.85
N ILE A 290 3.44 -5.48 20.36
CA ILE A 290 3.13 -6.67 19.58
C ILE A 290 1.61 -6.77 19.50
N LEU A 291 1.12 -6.95 18.28
CA LEU A 291 -0.27 -7.30 18.01
C LEU A 291 -0.33 -8.78 17.66
N LEU A 292 -1.30 -9.48 18.22
CA LEU A 292 -1.76 -10.79 17.74
C LEU A 292 -3.26 -10.68 17.54
N THR A 293 -3.76 -11.10 16.38
CA THR A 293 -5.20 -11.28 16.12
C THR A 293 -5.50 -12.74 15.82
N ASN A 294 -6.70 -13.18 16.17
CA ASN A 294 -7.19 -14.50 15.88
C ASN A 294 -8.66 -14.44 15.47
N VAL A 295 -9.01 -15.13 14.39
CA VAL A 295 -10.39 -15.23 13.85
C VAL A 295 -10.96 -16.66 13.91
N ASP A 296 -10.17 -17.61 14.38
CA ASP A 296 -10.57 -19.03 14.55
C ASP A 296 -10.79 -19.36 16.02
N LYS A 297 -11.31 -20.55 16.30
CA LYS A 297 -11.44 -21.02 17.69
C LYS A 297 -10.07 -20.98 18.38
N HIS A 298 -10.07 -20.43 19.59
CA HIS A 298 -8.88 -20.42 20.43
C HIS A 298 -8.45 -21.88 20.71
N ASN A 299 -7.15 -22.15 20.57
CA ASN A 299 -6.58 -23.48 20.76
C ASN A 299 -5.22 -23.39 21.48
N ALA A 300 -4.65 -24.55 21.81
CA ALA A 300 -3.38 -24.63 22.55
C ALA A 300 -2.22 -23.92 21.83
N ALA A 301 -2.19 -23.92 20.47
CA ALA A 301 -1.15 -23.24 19.73
C ALA A 301 -1.25 -21.70 19.88
N VAL A 302 -2.46 -21.15 19.81
CA VAL A 302 -2.70 -19.72 20.07
C VAL A 302 -2.36 -19.37 21.51
N GLN A 303 -2.79 -20.21 22.49
CA GLN A 303 -2.50 -19.98 23.90
C GLN A 303 -0.98 -19.97 24.17
N LYS A 304 -0.22 -20.91 23.59
CA LYS A 304 1.25 -20.93 23.72
C LYS A 304 1.90 -19.61 23.24
N VAL A 305 1.44 -19.06 22.12
CA VAL A 305 1.94 -17.76 21.62
C VAL A 305 1.59 -16.65 22.62
N VAL A 306 0.35 -16.61 23.10
CA VAL A 306 -0.11 -15.61 24.08
C VAL A 306 0.71 -15.69 25.36
N ASP A 307 0.91 -16.88 25.93
CA ASP A 307 1.66 -17.04 27.20
C ASP A 307 3.12 -16.65 27.04
N THR A 308 3.75 -17.08 25.95
CA THR A 308 5.16 -16.70 25.67
C THR A 308 5.32 -15.19 25.52
N LEU A 309 4.47 -14.54 24.75
CA LEU A 309 4.55 -13.08 24.56
C LEU A 309 4.17 -12.31 25.84
N SER A 310 3.25 -12.84 26.64
CA SER A 310 2.91 -12.24 27.94
C SER A 310 4.08 -12.29 28.92
N ALA A 311 4.81 -13.41 28.95
CA ALA A 311 5.99 -13.56 29.80
C ALA A 311 7.18 -12.67 29.39
N LEU A 312 7.25 -12.28 28.09
CA LEU A 312 8.33 -11.45 27.54
C LEU A 312 8.07 -9.94 27.67
N THR A 313 6.83 -9.54 27.94
CA THR A 313 6.41 -8.15 27.92
C THR A 313 5.80 -7.69 29.25
N GLU A 314 5.84 -6.39 29.51
CA GLU A 314 5.40 -5.82 30.79
C GLU A 314 3.89 -5.66 30.91
N LYS A 315 3.19 -5.58 29.78
CA LYS A 315 1.73 -5.37 29.79
C LYS A 315 1.07 -6.16 28.68
N THR A 316 0.14 -7.01 29.06
CA THR A 316 -0.74 -7.73 28.15
C THR A 316 -2.17 -7.25 28.28
N THR A 317 -2.83 -6.98 27.15
CA THR A 317 -4.27 -6.70 27.08
C THR A 317 -4.90 -7.56 26.01
N LYS A 318 -6.11 -8.06 26.28
CA LYS A 318 -6.90 -8.85 25.33
C LYS A 318 -8.31 -8.31 25.22
N THR A 319 -8.89 -8.37 24.03
CA THR A 319 -10.33 -8.12 23.85
C THR A 319 -11.10 -9.42 24.10
N LYS A 320 -12.40 -9.31 24.43
CA LYS A 320 -13.31 -10.40 24.15
C LYS A 320 -13.40 -10.62 22.63
N PRO A 321 -13.77 -11.81 22.11
CA PRO A 321 -14.14 -11.95 20.72
C PRO A 321 -15.21 -10.90 20.35
N GLN A 322 -14.97 -10.16 19.28
CA GLN A 322 -15.86 -9.08 18.81
C GLN A 322 -16.38 -9.42 17.42
N PRO A 323 -17.64 -9.11 17.08
CA PRO A 323 -18.12 -9.29 15.72
C PRO A 323 -17.16 -8.71 14.70
N ILE A 324 -16.89 -9.40 13.60
CA ILE A 324 -15.91 -8.97 12.58
C ILE A 324 -16.25 -7.58 12.02
N THR A 325 -17.53 -7.25 11.90
CA THR A 325 -18.05 -5.95 11.44
C THR A 325 -17.55 -4.76 12.25
N THR A 326 -17.36 -4.94 13.55
CA THR A 326 -16.87 -3.89 14.46
C THR A 326 -15.38 -4.02 14.72
N ALA A 327 -14.87 -5.25 14.80
CA ALA A 327 -13.49 -5.52 15.13
C ALA A 327 -12.50 -4.98 14.07
N LEU A 328 -12.82 -5.09 12.78
CA LEU A 328 -11.99 -4.56 11.70
C LEU A 328 -11.91 -3.02 11.73
N LYS A 329 -12.98 -2.34 12.11
CA LYS A 329 -12.99 -0.87 12.18
C LYS A 329 -11.96 -0.29 13.15
N VAL A 330 -11.56 -1.07 14.15
CA VAL A 330 -10.47 -0.70 15.08
C VAL A 330 -9.12 -0.54 14.36
N PHE A 331 -8.95 -1.15 13.19
CA PHE A 331 -7.71 -1.15 12.41
C PHE A 331 -7.75 -0.21 11.20
N TYR A 332 -8.84 0.54 10.97
CA TYR A 332 -9.03 1.41 9.81
C TYR A 332 -8.00 2.54 9.66
N GLY A 333 -7.25 2.82 10.72
CA GLY A 333 -6.22 3.85 10.69
C GLY A 333 -6.78 5.27 10.76
N ARG A 334 -5.97 6.25 10.32
CA ARG A 334 -6.38 7.65 10.23
C ARG A 334 -6.93 7.95 8.84
N SER A 335 -7.94 8.82 8.77
CA SER A 335 -8.48 9.37 7.52
C SER A 335 -7.67 10.56 7.01
N GLU A 336 -7.04 11.32 7.93
CA GLU A 336 -6.33 12.55 7.60
C GLU A 336 -4.96 12.30 7.00
N PRO A 337 -4.59 12.98 5.90
CA PRO A 337 -3.27 12.92 5.31
C PRO A 337 -2.15 13.29 6.29
N LEU A 338 -1.00 12.64 6.18
CA LEU A 338 0.16 12.80 7.06
C LEU A 338 1.43 13.06 6.26
N TYR A 339 2.41 13.70 6.90
CA TYR A 339 3.80 13.72 6.41
C TYR A 339 4.49 12.44 6.87
N PHE A 340 4.93 11.63 5.93
CA PHE A 340 5.63 10.38 6.25
C PHE A 340 6.47 9.85 5.08
N LYS A 341 7.39 8.97 5.40
CA LYS A 341 7.96 7.98 4.50
C LYS A 341 7.75 6.61 5.10
N ASN A 342 7.22 5.69 4.29
CA ASN A 342 7.07 4.28 4.62
C ASN A 342 7.49 3.46 3.41
N ALA A 343 8.32 2.47 3.63
CA ALA A 343 8.73 1.53 2.60
C ALA A 343 8.93 0.13 3.18
N SER A 344 8.91 -0.85 2.30
CA SER A 344 9.36 -2.20 2.61
C SER A 344 10.83 -2.17 3.05
N ALA A 345 11.14 -2.87 4.13
CA ALA A 345 12.50 -3.07 4.64
C ALA A 345 12.93 -4.54 4.53
N GLY A 346 12.30 -5.25 3.60
CA GLY A 346 12.60 -6.63 3.23
C GLY A 346 11.54 -7.65 3.61
N LEU A 347 11.66 -8.80 2.97
CA LEU A 347 10.94 -10.01 3.29
C LEU A 347 11.93 -11.06 3.81
N TYR A 348 11.55 -11.79 4.86
CA TYR A 348 12.42 -12.71 5.58
C TYR A 348 11.77 -14.08 5.72
N LYS A 349 12.58 -15.13 5.82
CA LYS A 349 12.14 -16.48 6.21
C LYS A 349 12.19 -16.67 7.72
N ASN A 350 13.22 -16.10 8.37
CA ASN A 350 13.45 -16.25 9.80
C ASN A 350 14.31 -15.10 10.36
N PHE A 351 14.62 -15.14 11.66
CA PHE A 351 15.42 -14.11 12.34
C PHE A 351 16.86 -14.04 11.85
N ALA A 352 17.46 -15.15 11.45
CA ALA A 352 18.87 -15.18 11.00
C ALA A 352 19.08 -14.31 9.75
N ASP A 353 18.06 -14.14 8.91
CA ASP A 353 18.16 -13.30 7.71
C ASP A 353 18.49 -11.82 8.03
N ILE A 354 18.12 -11.35 9.25
CA ILE A 354 18.34 -9.97 9.68
C ILE A 354 19.31 -9.82 10.85
N GLU A 355 19.82 -10.92 11.40
CA GLU A 355 20.60 -10.91 12.64
C GLU A 355 21.82 -9.99 12.56
N ALA A 356 22.52 -9.95 11.43
CA ALA A 356 23.72 -9.16 11.23
C ALA A 356 23.48 -7.64 11.22
N CYS A 357 22.25 -7.18 10.87
CA CYS A 357 21.95 -5.74 10.79
C CYS A 357 20.98 -5.24 11.86
N ILE A 358 20.36 -6.15 12.64
CA ILE A 358 19.23 -5.76 13.50
C ILE A 358 19.63 -4.88 14.68
N ASP A 359 20.82 -5.06 15.26
CA ASP A 359 21.26 -4.25 16.39
C ASP A 359 21.40 -2.77 16.01
N LYS A 360 22.06 -2.47 14.88
CA LYS A 360 22.19 -1.12 14.34
C LYS A 360 20.84 -0.53 13.93
N THR A 361 19.94 -1.35 13.41
CA THR A 361 18.56 -0.95 13.07
C THR A 361 17.82 -0.53 14.34
N ILE A 362 17.83 -1.35 15.38
CA ILE A 362 17.18 -1.06 16.67
C ILE A 362 17.74 0.20 17.29
N ASP A 363 19.07 0.35 17.35
CA ASP A 363 19.74 1.54 17.88
C ASP A 363 19.29 2.82 17.18
N THR A 364 19.25 2.76 15.84
CA THR A 364 18.81 3.91 15.04
C THR A 364 17.35 4.27 15.32
N VAL A 365 16.46 3.28 15.40
CA VAL A 365 15.03 3.50 15.69
C VAL A 365 14.83 4.03 17.10
N ILE A 366 15.54 3.51 18.09
CA ILE A 366 15.50 3.98 19.48
C ILE A 366 15.93 5.44 19.58
N ALA A 367 16.99 5.81 18.86
CA ALA A 367 17.58 7.16 18.88
C ALA A 367 16.79 8.19 18.07
N THR A 368 15.93 7.75 17.11
CA THR A 368 15.28 8.65 16.16
C THR A 368 13.78 8.81 16.44
N PRO A 369 13.33 9.92 17.05
CA PRO A 369 11.91 10.22 17.23
C PRO A 369 11.17 10.28 15.90
N GLY A 370 10.01 9.61 15.80
CA GLY A 370 9.21 9.52 14.59
C GLY A 370 9.54 8.31 13.72
N MET A 371 10.66 7.62 13.96
CA MET A 371 11.01 6.39 13.24
C MET A 371 10.43 5.15 13.92
N ILE A 372 10.03 4.19 13.09
CA ILE A 372 9.39 2.95 13.50
C ILE A 372 9.92 1.81 12.63
N TYR A 373 10.25 0.70 13.26
CA TYR A 373 10.51 -0.56 12.59
C TYR A 373 9.39 -1.55 12.93
N GLN A 374 8.77 -2.11 11.90
CA GLN A 374 7.67 -3.05 12.02
C GLN A 374 7.95 -4.32 11.23
N VAL A 375 7.67 -5.48 11.83
CA VAL A 375 7.69 -6.78 11.15
C VAL A 375 6.31 -7.42 11.28
N ASN A 376 5.78 -7.92 10.17
CA ASN A 376 4.48 -8.55 10.06
C ASN A 376 4.64 -10.01 9.65
N THR A 377 3.77 -10.89 10.17
CA THR A 377 3.72 -12.28 9.70
C THR A 377 3.07 -12.37 8.32
N LEU A 378 3.73 -13.08 7.41
CA LEU A 378 3.19 -13.61 6.16
C LEU A 378 2.88 -15.10 6.32
N GLY A 379 3.07 -15.91 5.31
CA GLY A 379 2.84 -17.35 5.37
C GLY A 379 1.36 -17.73 5.31
N GLY A 380 1.03 -18.93 5.75
CA GLY A 380 -0.32 -19.49 5.66
C GLY A 380 -0.80 -19.59 4.21
N ASN A 381 -2.02 -19.15 3.89
CA ASN A 381 -2.54 -19.23 2.52
C ASN A 381 -1.87 -18.26 1.52
N ILE A 382 -0.95 -17.40 1.96
CA ILE A 382 -0.11 -16.62 1.05
C ILE A 382 0.90 -17.55 0.35
N GLU A 383 1.39 -18.60 1.01
CA GLU A 383 2.33 -19.60 0.48
C GLU A 383 1.68 -20.62 -0.48
N ASN A 384 0.51 -20.31 -1.00
CA ASN A 384 -0.24 -21.20 -1.89
C ASN A 384 0.47 -21.31 -3.26
N VAL A 385 0.98 -22.52 -3.58
CA VAL A 385 1.68 -22.83 -4.83
C VAL A 385 0.78 -22.64 -6.06
N GLU A 386 -0.50 -22.96 -5.97
CA GLU A 386 -1.43 -22.76 -7.09
C GLU A 386 -1.68 -21.28 -7.36
N ALA A 387 -1.76 -20.46 -6.30
CA ALA A 387 -1.87 -19.01 -6.45
C ALA A 387 -0.58 -18.40 -7.05
N GLU A 388 0.59 -18.96 -6.76
CA GLU A 388 1.86 -18.53 -7.35
C GLU A 388 1.89 -18.71 -8.87
N LYS A 389 1.41 -19.84 -9.39
CA LYS A 389 1.37 -20.14 -10.82
C LYS A 389 0.51 -19.14 -11.60
N VAL A 390 -0.54 -18.62 -11.00
CA VAL A 390 -1.54 -17.74 -11.66
C VAL A 390 -1.42 -16.28 -11.27
N SER A 391 -0.33 -15.86 -10.61
CA SER A 391 -0.11 -14.47 -10.20
C SER A 391 1.33 -14.02 -10.43
N ALA A 392 1.50 -12.73 -10.69
CA ALA A 392 2.81 -12.11 -10.85
C ALA A 392 3.48 -11.74 -9.50
N PHE A 393 2.80 -11.97 -8.37
CA PHE A 393 3.36 -11.73 -7.04
C PHE A 393 4.41 -12.81 -6.69
N PRO A 394 5.72 -12.48 -6.61
CA PRO A 394 6.77 -13.50 -6.57
C PRO A 394 7.21 -13.91 -5.16
N HIS A 395 6.68 -13.29 -4.10
CA HIS A 395 7.28 -13.34 -2.76
C HIS A 395 6.56 -14.28 -1.79
N ARG A 396 6.04 -15.41 -2.27
CA ARG A 396 5.18 -16.31 -1.48
C ARG A 396 5.92 -17.18 -0.48
N VAL A 397 7.21 -17.38 -0.70
CA VAL A 397 8.07 -18.23 0.15
C VAL A 397 8.57 -17.57 1.44
N PHE A 398 8.23 -16.31 1.66
CA PHE A 398 8.65 -15.56 2.84
C PHE A 398 7.60 -15.59 3.94
N THR A 399 8.05 -15.83 5.17
CA THR A 399 7.20 -15.93 6.36
C THR A 399 6.96 -14.58 7.02
N TYR A 400 7.81 -13.60 6.75
CA TYR A 400 7.77 -12.27 7.35
C TYR A 400 7.98 -11.17 6.33
N PHE A 401 7.33 -10.04 6.58
CA PHE A 401 7.44 -8.81 5.82
C PHE A 401 7.70 -7.65 6.78
N SER A 402 8.69 -6.82 6.49
CA SER A 402 9.00 -5.66 7.33
C SER A 402 8.77 -4.32 6.64
N GLU A 403 8.50 -3.33 7.45
CA GLU A 403 8.28 -1.94 7.09
C GLU A 403 9.20 -1.05 7.92
N LEU A 404 9.90 -0.15 7.27
CA LEU A 404 10.49 1.01 7.92
C LEU A 404 9.60 2.21 7.69
N GLN A 405 9.30 2.95 8.75
CA GLN A 405 8.38 4.08 8.70
C GLN A 405 9.00 5.27 9.43
N THR A 406 8.74 6.48 8.94
CA THR A 406 9.03 7.71 9.67
C THR A 406 7.94 8.74 9.45
N TYR A 407 7.59 9.46 10.52
CA TYR A 407 6.52 10.44 10.55
C TYR A 407 7.01 11.75 11.14
N TRP A 408 6.49 12.88 10.63
CA TRP A 408 6.82 14.20 11.15
C TRP A 408 5.63 15.16 11.05
N ASP A 409 5.69 16.21 11.86
CA ASP A 409 4.65 17.25 11.90
C ASP A 409 5.11 18.54 11.20
N PHE A 410 6.42 18.81 11.17
CA PHE A 410 6.99 20.05 10.64
C PHE A 410 8.01 19.78 9.53
N PRO A 411 8.02 20.58 8.44
CA PRO A 411 8.93 20.40 7.29
C PRO A 411 10.42 20.30 7.66
N LYS A 412 10.88 21.03 8.68
CA LYS A 412 12.28 20.98 9.15
C LYS A 412 12.75 19.59 9.65
N GLN A 413 11.81 18.70 9.98
CA GLN A 413 12.11 17.36 10.46
C GLN A 413 12.31 16.36 9.30
N GLU A 414 11.90 16.71 8.08
CA GLU A 414 11.89 15.81 6.93
C GLU A 414 13.29 15.34 6.56
N ALA A 415 14.18 16.26 6.21
CA ALA A 415 15.52 15.89 5.70
C ALA A 415 16.35 15.01 6.66
N PRO A 416 16.45 15.32 7.97
CA PRO A 416 17.14 14.46 8.92
C PRO A 416 16.51 13.06 9.05
N LEU A 417 15.16 12.97 9.01
CA LEU A 417 14.46 11.71 9.12
C LEU A 417 14.62 10.85 7.86
N LEU A 418 14.58 11.45 6.67
CA LEU A 418 14.83 10.75 5.41
C LEU A 418 16.26 10.22 5.34
N GLN A 419 17.26 10.99 5.81
CA GLN A 419 18.64 10.53 5.89
C GLN A 419 18.79 9.32 6.81
N LYS A 420 18.16 9.33 7.99
CA LYS A 420 18.18 8.18 8.92
C LYS A 420 17.43 6.98 8.34
N PHE A 421 16.32 7.23 7.65
CA PHE A 421 15.56 6.20 6.94
C PHE A 421 16.43 5.48 5.90
N GLU A 422 17.12 6.24 5.06
CA GLU A 422 18.02 5.69 4.05
C GLU A 422 19.19 4.90 4.66
N GLN A 423 19.79 5.41 5.75
CA GLN A 423 20.83 4.67 6.47
C GLN A 423 20.36 3.28 6.91
N VAL A 424 19.15 3.16 7.45
CA VAL A 424 18.57 1.87 7.86
C VAL A 424 18.28 0.99 6.64
N GLN A 425 17.71 1.55 5.56
CA GLN A 425 17.46 0.80 4.32
C GLN A 425 18.76 0.21 3.75
N MET A 426 19.85 0.99 3.78
CA MET A 426 21.16 0.53 3.30
C MET A 426 21.78 -0.57 4.19
N LEU A 427 21.46 -0.62 5.50
CA LEU A 427 21.86 -1.75 6.35
C LEU A 427 21.22 -3.06 5.87
N PHE A 428 19.91 -3.06 5.57
CA PHE A 428 19.22 -4.25 5.05
C PHE A 428 19.77 -4.68 3.68
N ILE A 429 19.90 -3.74 2.74
CA ILE A 429 20.44 -4.02 1.40
C ILE A 429 21.86 -4.55 1.47
N GLY A 430 22.72 -3.93 2.27
CA GLY A 430 24.13 -4.33 2.47
C GLY A 430 24.27 -5.72 3.11
N ASN A 431 23.25 -6.19 3.84
CA ASN A 431 23.19 -7.54 4.42
C ASN A 431 22.42 -8.54 3.53
N GLY A 432 22.23 -8.21 2.26
CA GLY A 432 21.66 -9.13 1.28
C GLY A 432 20.14 -9.21 1.25
N ILE A 433 19.42 -8.34 1.97
CA ILE A 433 17.95 -8.26 1.94
C ILE A 433 17.53 -7.51 0.67
N LYS A 434 17.35 -8.25 -0.41
CA LYS A 434 17.06 -7.68 -1.74
C LYS A 434 15.58 -7.74 -2.13
N THR A 435 14.77 -8.57 -1.48
CA THR A 435 13.35 -8.77 -1.81
C THR A 435 12.50 -7.73 -1.09
N GLN A 436 11.64 -7.02 -1.87
CA GLN A 436 10.85 -5.91 -1.37
C GLN A 436 9.39 -6.00 -1.83
N TYR A 437 8.46 -5.49 -1.04
CA TYR A 437 7.04 -5.50 -1.36
C TYR A 437 6.64 -4.30 -2.22
N ARG A 438 6.07 -4.55 -3.41
CA ARG A 438 5.76 -3.52 -4.40
C ARG A 438 4.77 -2.44 -3.92
N ASN A 439 3.82 -2.76 -3.05
CA ASN A 439 2.87 -1.77 -2.52
C ASN A 439 3.47 -0.85 -1.45
N TYR A 440 4.70 -1.15 -0.98
CA TYR A 440 5.48 -0.31 -0.08
C TYR A 440 6.78 0.10 -0.76
N PRO A 441 6.69 0.88 -1.86
CA PRO A 441 7.85 1.23 -2.67
C PRO A 441 8.79 2.18 -1.92
N ASP A 442 10.07 2.13 -2.30
CA ASP A 442 11.05 3.18 -2.03
C ASP A 442 11.64 3.66 -3.35
N ILE A 443 11.49 4.95 -3.64
CA ILE A 443 12.00 5.55 -4.88
C ILE A 443 13.54 5.44 -5.00
N ASN A 444 14.23 5.26 -3.87
CA ASN A 444 15.69 5.12 -3.82
C ASN A 444 16.20 3.71 -4.17
N PHE A 445 15.31 2.73 -4.33
CA PHE A 445 15.72 1.40 -4.78
C PHE A 445 16.16 1.43 -6.24
N LYS A 446 17.48 1.34 -6.48
CA LYS A 446 18.04 1.37 -7.84
C LYS A 446 17.66 0.13 -8.65
N ASN A 447 17.68 -1.06 -8.03
CA ASN A 447 17.34 -2.34 -8.65
C ASN A 447 15.90 -2.76 -8.35
N TRP A 448 14.97 -1.79 -8.30
CA TRP A 448 13.58 -2.00 -7.92
C TRP A 448 12.88 -3.10 -8.72
N SER A 449 13.21 -3.26 -10.00
CA SER A 449 12.59 -4.26 -10.87
C SER A 449 12.85 -5.69 -10.38
N ASP A 450 14.10 -5.99 -10.03
CA ASP A 450 14.47 -7.28 -9.45
C ASP A 450 13.91 -7.43 -8.04
N MET A 451 14.01 -6.39 -7.22
CA MET A 451 13.51 -6.39 -5.83
C MET A 451 12.01 -6.65 -5.72
N TYR A 452 11.20 -6.09 -6.63
CA TYR A 452 9.73 -6.23 -6.60
C TYR A 452 9.22 -7.44 -7.36
N TYR A 453 9.86 -7.81 -8.47
CA TYR A 453 9.31 -8.77 -9.43
C TYR A 453 10.19 -10.01 -9.66
N GLY A 454 11.50 -9.95 -9.34
CA GLY A 454 12.43 -11.04 -9.53
C GLY A 454 12.35 -11.62 -10.95
N ALA A 455 12.28 -12.94 -11.06
CA ALA A 455 12.20 -13.63 -12.35
C ALA A 455 10.96 -13.26 -13.21
N ASN A 456 9.91 -12.73 -12.61
CA ASN A 456 8.69 -12.35 -13.33
C ASN A 456 8.85 -11.07 -14.16
N PHE A 457 9.91 -10.27 -13.93
CA PHE A 457 10.06 -8.95 -14.56
C PHE A 457 10.06 -9.00 -16.10
N LEU A 458 10.78 -9.95 -16.70
CA LEU A 458 10.86 -10.08 -18.17
C LEU A 458 9.49 -10.39 -18.79
N ARG A 459 8.71 -11.27 -18.17
CA ARG A 459 7.33 -11.59 -18.61
C ARG A 459 6.41 -10.37 -18.49
N LEU A 460 6.55 -9.60 -17.40
CA LEU A 460 5.80 -8.35 -17.22
C LEU A 460 6.17 -7.30 -18.28
N GLN A 461 7.43 -7.21 -18.71
CA GLN A 461 7.84 -6.34 -19.83
C GLN A 461 7.19 -6.74 -21.17
N GLN A 462 7.06 -8.04 -21.45
CA GLN A 462 6.36 -8.51 -22.66
C GLN A 462 4.89 -8.08 -22.66
N ILE A 463 4.23 -8.16 -21.50
CA ILE A 463 2.84 -7.71 -21.33
C ILE A 463 2.75 -6.18 -21.48
N LYS A 464 3.71 -5.43 -20.94
CA LYS A 464 3.81 -3.99 -21.15
C LYS A 464 3.92 -3.64 -22.64
N ASN A 465 4.78 -4.32 -23.39
CA ASN A 465 4.93 -4.13 -24.84
C ASN A 465 3.62 -4.37 -25.59
N LYS A 466 2.83 -5.36 -25.16
CA LYS A 466 1.54 -5.67 -25.79
C LYS A 466 0.51 -4.55 -25.61
N TYR A 467 0.39 -4.02 -24.39
CA TYR A 467 -0.71 -3.14 -24.00
C TYR A 467 -0.35 -1.66 -23.96
N ASP A 468 0.90 -1.30 -23.69
CA ASP A 468 1.35 0.10 -23.68
C ASP A 468 2.77 0.24 -24.24
N PRO A 469 2.96 -0.08 -25.54
CA PRO A 469 4.29 -0.06 -26.19
C PRO A 469 4.92 1.34 -26.22
N GLU A 470 4.12 2.39 -26.29
CA GLU A 470 4.59 3.78 -26.25
C GLU A 470 4.90 4.28 -24.83
N ASN A 471 4.65 3.43 -23.82
CA ASN A 471 4.94 3.73 -22.42
C ASN A 471 4.34 5.07 -21.94
N ILE A 472 3.08 5.34 -22.36
CA ILE A 472 2.36 6.55 -21.91
C ILE A 472 1.90 6.42 -20.47
N ILE A 473 1.52 5.22 -20.02
CA ILE A 473 1.14 4.93 -18.63
C ILE A 473 2.41 4.61 -17.86
N ARG A 474 2.90 5.58 -17.09
CA ARG A 474 4.19 5.46 -16.42
C ARG A 474 4.30 6.26 -15.13
N HIS A 475 5.21 5.84 -14.31
CA HIS A 475 5.74 6.53 -13.13
C HIS A 475 7.23 6.14 -12.97
N GLU A 476 7.90 6.68 -11.97
CA GLU A 476 9.36 6.56 -11.78
C GLU A 476 9.85 5.09 -11.73
N GLN A 477 9.08 4.20 -11.11
CA GLN A 477 9.39 2.77 -11.02
C GLN A 477 8.34 1.91 -11.75
N SER A 478 7.79 2.39 -12.86
CA SER A 478 6.93 1.58 -13.73
C SER A 478 7.74 0.65 -14.63
N ILE A 479 7.14 -0.48 -14.97
CA ILE A 479 7.67 -1.40 -15.96
C ILE A 479 7.70 -0.67 -17.30
N LYS A 480 8.87 -0.65 -17.95
CA LYS A 480 9.08 0.00 -19.25
C LYS A 480 8.91 -1.02 -20.36
N ALA A 481 8.35 -0.59 -21.48
CA ALA A 481 8.42 -1.32 -22.74
C ALA A 481 9.90 -1.50 -23.16
N ARG A 482 10.20 -2.62 -23.80
CA ARG A 482 11.53 -2.92 -24.36
C ARG A 482 11.68 -2.30 -25.75
#